data_8b4ea25a8ed36ff5956c2c25f1372817
#
_entry.id   8b4ea25a8ed36ff5956c2c25f1372817
#
_cell.length_a   1.000
_cell.length_b   1.000
_cell.length_c   1.000
_cell.angle_alpha   90.00
_cell.angle_beta   90.00
_cell.angle_gamma   90.00
#
_symmetry.space_group_name_H-M   'P 1'
#
loop_
_entity.id
_entity.type
_entity.pdbx_description
1 polymer ?
#
loop_
_entity_poly.entity_id
_entity_poly.type
_entity_poly.pdbx_seq_one_letter_code
_entity_poly.pdbx_strand_id
1 'polypeptide(L)'
;VDGKIYGRGTSDMKGQTSAMISAAAYFAEDVKKDFEGDIYVAGVVHEELFEGVASRSISSFVKPDYVIIGESSEMNLKIGQRGRAEIVIETFGKPAHSANPEKGINAVYKMSKVIEKIQGVETPVHPVLGKGILVLTDIKSSPYPGASVVPDYCKATFDRRLLVGETKESVLAPIEKILEELRKEDAELNVKVSYAKGNETCYTGEVIEGE
;
A
#
# COMPACT_ATOMS: atom_id res chain seq x y z
N VAL A 1 -21.89 2.62 -22.67
CA VAL A 1 -22.56 1.39 -23.16
C VAL A 1 -23.54 0.95 -22.09
N ASP A 2 -24.77 0.67 -22.45
CA ASP A 2 -25.84 0.17 -21.56
C ASP A 2 -26.07 1.05 -20.31
N GLY A 3 -26.04 2.37 -20.46
CA GLY A 3 -26.17 3.33 -19.36
C GLY A 3 -24.97 3.39 -18.42
N LYS A 4 -23.86 2.78 -18.77
CA LYS A 4 -22.61 2.77 -17.99
C LYS A 4 -21.48 3.47 -18.73
N ILE A 5 -20.59 4.09 -17.96
CA ILE A 5 -19.36 4.72 -18.44
C ILE A 5 -18.18 3.83 -18.04
N TYR A 6 -17.36 3.45 -19.01
CA TYR A 6 -16.18 2.60 -18.80
C TYR A 6 -14.91 3.39 -19.10
N GLY A 7 -13.91 3.27 -18.26
CA GLY A 7 -12.59 3.87 -18.43
C GLY A 7 -11.85 4.10 -17.13
N ARG A 8 -10.58 4.47 -17.24
CA ARG A 8 -9.73 4.79 -16.09
C ARG A 8 -10.33 5.97 -15.31
N GLY A 9 -10.50 5.80 -13.99
CA GLY A 9 -10.99 6.83 -13.09
C GLY A 9 -12.53 6.98 -13.07
N THR A 10 -13.31 6.18 -13.81
CA THR A 10 -14.76 6.31 -13.78
C THR A 10 -15.38 5.84 -12.47
N SER A 11 -14.83 4.79 -11.86
CA SER A 11 -15.24 4.29 -10.55
C SER A 11 -14.35 4.85 -9.42
N ASP A 12 -13.08 5.07 -9.70
CA ASP A 12 -12.05 5.51 -8.75
C ASP A 12 -11.27 6.67 -9.38
N MET A 13 -11.59 8.00 -9.03
CA MET A 13 -12.92 8.32 -8.48
C MET A 13 -13.48 9.59 -9.14
N LYS A 14 -13.33 9.76 -10.47
CA LYS A 14 -13.82 10.96 -11.20
C LYS A 14 -15.35 11.08 -11.17
N GLY A 15 -16.07 9.95 -11.14
CA GLY A 15 -17.52 9.94 -11.02
C GLY A 15 -17.97 10.61 -9.72
N GLN A 16 -17.40 10.21 -8.62
CA GLN A 16 -17.70 10.76 -7.30
C GLN A 16 -17.27 12.24 -7.16
N THR A 17 -16.09 12.58 -7.70
CA THR A 17 -15.64 13.99 -7.74
C THR A 17 -16.62 14.86 -8.51
N SER A 18 -17.11 14.41 -9.67
CA SER A 18 -18.12 15.12 -10.44
C SER A 18 -19.44 15.26 -9.68
N ALA A 19 -19.85 14.20 -8.97
CA ALA A 19 -21.06 14.23 -8.15
C ALA A 19 -20.94 15.23 -7.00
N MET A 20 -19.81 15.28 -6.31
CA MET A 20 -19.56 16.25 -5.23
C MET A 20 -19.58 17.71 -5.72
N ILE A 21 -18.94 17.99 -6.85
CA ILE A 21 -18.97 19.33 -7.47
C ILE A 21 -20.41 19.72 -7.82
N SER A 22 -21.16 18.83 -8.47
CA SER A 22 -22.55 19.08 -8.83
C SER A 22 -23.45 19.27 -7.61
N ALA A 23 -23.28 18.43 -6.58
CA ALA A 23 -24.05 18.54 -5.34
C ALA A 23 -23.82 19.87 -4.63
N ALA A 24 -22.56 20.32 -4.53
CA ALA A 24 -22.23 21.60 -3.94
C ALA A 24 -22.81 22.78 -4.75
N ALA A 25 -22.77 22.70 -6.08
CA ALA A 25 -23.33 23.73 -6.93
C ALA A 25 -24.86 23.80 -6.81
N TYR A 26 -25.56 22.67 -6.89
CA TYR A 26 -27.01 22.62 -6.71
C TYR A 26 -27.45 23.07 -5.32
N PHE A 27 -26.75 22.65 -4.27
CA PHE A 27 -27.05 23.10 -2.93
C PHE A 27 -26.95 24.62 -2.82
N ALA A 28 -25.85 25.21 -3.33
CA ALA A 28 -25.65 26.65 -3.30
C ALA A 28 -26.72 27.42 -4.08
N GLU A 29 -27.24 26.84 -5.18
CA GLU A 29 -28.34 27.39 -5.97
C GLU A 29 -29.67 27.28 -5.23
N ASP A 30 -30.01 26.12 -4.68
CA ASP A 30 -31.25 25.84 -3.97
C ASP A 30 -31.44 26.76 -2.74
N VAL A 31 -30.36 26.92 -1.98
CA VAL A 31 -30.40 27.82 -0.78
C VAL A 31 -30.04 29.27 -1.10
N LYS A 32 -29.92 29.65 -2.39
CA LYS A 32 -29.55 30.98 -2.87
C LYS A 32 -28.30 31.55 -2.21
N LYS A 33 -27.36 30.66 -1.87
CA LYS A 33 -26.13 30.94 -1.10
C LYS A 33 -26.42 31.50 0.31
N ASP A 34 -27.62 31.31 0.85
CA ASP A 34 -28.02 31.72 2.18
C ASP A 34 -27.77 30.56 3.18
N PHE A 35 -26.52 30.37 3.57
CA PHE A 35 -26.08 29.45 4.62
C PHE A 35 -24.82 29.96 5.29
N GLU A 36 -24.62 29.58 6.54
CA GLU A 36 -23.43 29.94 7.31
C GLU A 36 -22.29 28.94 7.01
N GLY A 37 -21.05 29.46 6.89
CA GLY A 37 -19.86 28.67 6.64
C GLY A 37 -19.50 28.52 5.16
N ASP A 38 -18.54 27.65 4.88
CA ASP A 38 -17.96 27.43 3.56
C ASP A 38 -18.02 25.95 3.17
N ILE A 39 -18.23 25.69 1.90
CA ILE A 39 -18.13 24.36 1.30
C ILE A 39 -16.94 24.32 0.35
N TYR A 40 -15.99 23.46 0.63
CA TYR A 40 -14.81 23.23 -0.20
C TYR A 40 -14.92 21.89 -0.91
N VAL A 41 -14.78 21.88 -2.22
CA VAL A 41 -14.61 20.64 -3.00
C VAL A 41 -13.17 20.55 -3.47
N ALA A 42 -12.46 19.56 -2.98
CA ALA A 42 -11.04 19.39 -3.25
C ALA A 42 -10.78 18.17 -4.13
N GLY A 43 -10.14 18.39 -5.27
CA GLY A 43 -9.57 17.32 -6.08
C GLY A 43 -8.06 17.24 -5.81
N VAL A 44 -7.59 16.11 -5.34
CA VAL A 44 -6.17 15.89 -5.04
C VAL A 44 -5.44 15.22 -6.18
N VAL A 45 -4.13 15.39 -6.26
CA VAL A 45 -3.24 14.72 -7.20
C VAL A 45 -2.39 13.70 -6.46
N HIS A 46 -1.89 12.69 -7.20
CA HIS A 46 -1.00 11.65 -6.66
C HIS A 46 -1.59 10.85 -5.48
N GLU A 47 -2.92 10.73 -5.39
CA GLU A 47 -3.55 9.97 -4.30
C GLU A 47 -3.04 8.54 -4.27
N GLU A 48 -3.03 7.84 -5.41
CA GLU A 48 -2.62 6.44 -5.59
C GLU A 48 -1.14 6.15 -5.27
N LEU A 49 -0.33 7.19 -5.20
CA LEU A 49 1.11 7.08 -4.91
C LEU A 49 1.46 7.54 -3.49
N PHE A 50 0.74 8.55 -2.99
CA PHE A 50 1.04 9.23 -1.73
C PHE A 50 -0.24 9.53 -0.96
N GLU A 51 -0.92 8.47 -0.52
CA GLU A 51 -2.17 8.56 0.23
C GLU A 51 -2.09 9.59 1.36
N GLY A 52 -2.99 10.57 1.34
CA GLY A 52 -3.11 11.58 2.39
C GLY A 52 -2.15 12.77 2.33
N VAL A 53 -1.07 12.74 1.55
CA VAL A 53 -0.08 13.84 1.52
C VAL A 53 -0.71 15.15 1.02
N ALA A 54 -1.41 15.12 -0.11
CA ALA A 54 -2.10 16.31 -0.64
C ALA A 54 -3.26 16.75 0.27
N SER A 55 -4.02 15.80 0.80
CA SER A 55 -5.13 16.07 1.74
C SER A 55 -4.67 16.73 3.03
N ARG A 56 -3.47 16.41 3.52
CA ARG A 56 -2.88 17.05 4.71
C ARG A 56 -2.66 18.54 4.50
N SER A 57 -2.13 18.95 3.36
CA SER A 57 -1.96 20.37 3.04
C SER A 57 -3.29 21.10 2.98
N ILE A 58 -4.30 20.50 2.35
CA ILE A 58 -5.65 21.07 2.24
C ILE A 58 -6.28 21.19 3.62
N SER A 59 -6.28 20.13 4.42
CA SER A 59 -6.89 20.13 5.77
C SER A 59 -6.21 21.11 6.72
N SER A 60 -4.91 21.28 6.60
CA SER A 60 -4.15 22.26 7.39
C SER A 60 -4.51 23.70 7.03
N PHE A 61 -4.81 23.98 5.77
CA PHE A 61 -5.21 25.30 5.29
C PHE A 61 -6.68 25.58 5.60
N VAL A 62 -7.59 24.67 5.25
CA VAL A 62 -9.03 24.84 5.39
C VAL A 62 -9.48 24.65 6.84
N LYS A 63 -8.88 23.75 7.59
CA LYS A 63 -9.29 23.34 8.96
C LYS A 63 -10.78 23.01 9.04
N PRO A 64 -11.25 22.02 8.28
CA PRO A 64 -12.67 21.72 8.16
C PRO A 64 -13.24 21.15 9.47
N ASP A 65 -14.51 21.48 9.78
CA ASP A 65 -15.25 20.84 10.88
C ASP A 65 -15.73 19.44 10.51
N TYR A 66 -16.03 19.22 9.22
CA TYR A 66 -16.49 17.94 8.66
C TYR A 66 -15.79 17.64 7.34
N VAL A 67 -15.56 16.35 7.10
CA VAL A 67 -14.92 15.87 5.85
C VAL A 67 -15.76 14.76 5.25
N ILE A 68 -16.05 14.87 3.97
CA ILE A 68 -16.69 13.83 3.17
C ILE A 68 -15.65 13.35 2.15
N ILE A 69 -15.38 12.05 2.16
CA ILE A 69 -14.44 11.40 1.22
C ILE A 69 -15.26 10.63 0.19
N GLY A 70 -15.05 10.95 -1.07
CA GLY A 70 -15.85 10.43 -2.19
C GLY A 70 -15.38 9.09 -2.75
N GLU A 71 -14.66 8.28 -1.97
CA GLU A 71 -14.21 6.96 -2.40
C GLU A 71 -15.37 5.99 -2.68
N SER A 72 -15.11 4.99 -3.54
CA SER A 72 -16.09 3.97 -3.90
C SER A 72 -16.56 3.18 -2.69
N SER A 73 -17.86 3.21 -2.41
CA SER A 73 -18.46 2.62 -1.21
C SER A 73 -19.70 1.76 -1.50
N GLU A 74 -19.98 1.47 -2.79
CA GLU A 74 -21.22 0.80 -3.22
C GLU A 74 -22.48 1.53 -2.71
N MET A 75 -22.43 2.86 -2.69
CA MET A 75 -23.50 3.75 -2.16
C MET A 75 -23.79 3.56 -0.65
N ASN A 76 -22.87 2.94 0.09
CA ASN A 76 -22.98 2.82 1.54
C ASN A 76 -22.13 3.88 2.25
N LEU A 77 -22.62 4.35 3.38
CA LEU A 77 -21.83 5.20 4.27
C LEU A 77 -20.76 4.35 4.98
N LYS A 78 -19.51 4.61 4.73
CA LYS A 78 -18.38 4.00 5.45
C LYS A 78 -18.06 4.85 6.67
N ILE A 79 -17.98 4.23 7.82
CA ILE A 79 -17.77 4.88 9.13
C ILE A 79 -16.38 4.66 9.71
N GLY A 80 -15.49 4.03 8.95
CA GLY A 80 -14.11 3.75 9.34
C GLY A 80 -13.32 3.14 8.20
N GLN A 81 -12.02 3.20 8.33
CA GLN A 81 -11.07 2.65 7.35
C GLN A 81 -9.91 1.95 8.05
N ARG A 82 -9.28 1.01 7.35
CA ARG A 82 -8.02 0.41 7.79
C ARG A 82 -6.87 1.35 7.46
N GLY A 83 -5.82 1.32 8.27
CA GLY A 83 -4.55 1.91 7.91
C GLY A 83 -3.84 1.08 6.82
N ARG A 84 -2.77 1.63 6.25
CA ARG A 84 -1.95 0.95 5.24
C ARG A 84 -0.47 1.06 5.61
N ALA A 85 0.27 0.00 5.35
CA ALA A 85 1.73 -0.02 5.36
C ALA A 85 2.23 -0.95 4.25
N GLU A 86 3.38 -0.63 3.68
CA GLU A 86 4.10 -1.55 2.83
C GLU A 86 5.25 -2.18 3.60
N ILE A 87 5.31 -3.50 3.60
CA ILE A 87 6.38 -4.28 4.23
C ILE A 87 7.26 -4.84 3.12
N VAL A 88 8.55 -4.58 3.24
CA VAL A 88 9.58 -5.05 2.31
C VAL A 88 10.35 -6.17 2.96
N ILE A 89 10.51 -7.26 2.23
CA ILE A 89 11.39 -8.37 2.59
C ILE A 89 12.45 -8.50 1.52
N GLU A 90 13.69 -8.61 1.95
CA GLU A 90 14.85 -8.71 1.08
C GLU A 90 15.63 -9.97 1.44
N THR A 91 15.97 -10.77 0.44
CA THR A 91 16.88 -11.90 0.60
C THR A 91 18.15 -11.66 -0.19
N PHE A 92 19.26 -12.00 0.43
CA PHE A 92 20.59 -11.84 -0.12
C PHE A 92 21.24 -13.21 -0.32
N GLY A 93 21.80 -13.40 -1.49
CA GLY A 93 22.46 -14.62 -1.88
C GLY A 93 23.90 -14.40 -2.29
N LYS A 94 24.38 -15.31 -3.15
CA LYS A 94 25.72 -15.25 -3.75
C LYS A 94 25.61 -15.54 -5.23
N PRO A 95 26.12 -14.65 -6.12
CA PRO A 95 26.05 -14.89 -7.54
C PRO A 95 26.98 -16.03 -7.97
N ALA A 96 26.56 -16.76 -8.99
CA ALA A 96 27.36 -17.77 -9.68
C ALA A 96 26.88 -17.92 -11.12
N HIS A 97 27.70 -18.52 -11.97
CA HIS A 97 27.25 -18.89 -13.31
C HIS A 97 26.18 -19.98 -13.21
N SER A 98 25.11 -19.90 -14.00
CA SER A 98 23.98 -20.84 -13.95
C SER A 98 24.37 -22.29 -14.26
N ALA A 99 25.51 -22.53 -14.92
CA ALA A 99 26.07 -23.87 -15.15
C ALA A 99 26.75 -24.48 -13.91
N ASN A 100 27.00 -23.70 -12.87
CA ASN A 100 27.61 -24.12 -11.59
C ASN A 100 26.82 -23.56 -10.42
N PRO A 101 25.52 -23.87 -10.29
CA PRO A 101 24.65 -23.25 -9.31
C PRO A 101 25.04 -23.52 -7.86
N GLU A 102 25.74 -24.63 -7.61
CA GLU A 102 26.25 -25.05 -6.30
C GLU A 102 27.31 -24.13 -5.74
N LYS A 103 27.90 -23.25 -6.55
CA LYS A 103 28.89 -22.23 -6.11
C LYS A 103 28.22 -20.94 -5.65
N GLY A 104 26.93 -20.81 -5.89
CA GLY A 104 26.10 -19.64 -5.54
C GLY A 104 25.07 -19.95 -4.48
N ILE A 105 24.39 -18.89 -4.03
CA ILE A 105 23.20 -18.97 -3.18
C ILE A 105 22.10 -18.19 -3.88
N ASN A 106 21.04 -18.90 -4.29
CA ASN A 106 19.95 -18.30 -5.04
C ASN A 106 18.99 -17.55 -4.11
N ALA A 107 19.02 -16.22 -4.17
CA ALA A 107 18.15 -15.35 -3.36
C ALA A 107 16.67 -15.56 -3.66
N VAL A 108 16.28 -15.91 -4.89
CA VAL A 108 14.89 -16.19 -5.26
C VAL A 108 14.38 -17.45 -4.57
N TYR A 109 15.19 -18.50 -4.51
CA TYR A 109 14.83 -19.74 -3.78
C TYR A 109 14.72 -19.50 -2.28
N LYS A 110 15.56 -18.66 -1.70
CA LYS A 110 15.44 -18.24 -0.29
C LYS A 110 14.14 -17.44 -0.09
N MET A 111 13.82 -16.49 -0.98
CA MET A 111 12.59 -15.71 -0.91
C MET A 111 11.34 -16.57 -1.06
N SER A 112 11.30 -17.57 -1.93
CA SER A 112 10.13 -18.43 -2.10
C SER A 112 9.75 -19.17 -0.81
N LYS A 113 10.72 -19.65 -0.05
CA LYS A 113 10.50 -20.26 1.28
C LYS A 113 9.95 -19.26 2.30
N VAL A 114 10.47 -18.04 2.27
CA VAL A 114 9.99 -16.94 3.14
C VAL A 114 8.54 -16.60 2.83
N ILE A 115 8.19 -16.43 1.55
CA ILE A 115 6.82 -16.13 1.10
C ILE A 115 5.85 -17.23 1.55
N GLU A 116 6.21 -18.50 1.34
CA GLU A 116 5.39 -19.65 1.75
C GLU A 116 5.02 -19.58 3.24
N LYS A 117 5.98 -19.30 4.09
CA LYS A 117 5.74 -19.20 5.54
C LYS A 117 4.93 -17.95 5.92
N ILE A 118 5.18 -16.81 5.27
CA ILE A 118 4.45 -15.57 5.54
C ILE A 118 2.98 -15.64 5.13
N GLN A 119 2.62 -16.41 4.11
CA GLN A 119 1.22 -16.65 3.75
C GLN A 119 0.39 -17.22 4.91
N GLY A 120 1.02 -17.89 5.86
CA GLY A 120 0.38 -18.42 7.07
C GLY A 120 0.22 -17.41 8.22
N VAL A 121 0.68 -16.18 8.08
CA VAL A 121 0.55 -15.16 9.14
C VAL A 121 -0.91 -14.80 9.36
N GLU A 122 -1.38 -15.05 10.56
CA GLU A 122 -2.70 -14.60 10.97
C GLU A 122 -2.68 -13.13 11.37
N THR A 123 -3.65 -12.39 10.84
CA THR A 123 -3.85 -10.97 11.17
C THR A 123 -5.02 -10.81 12.13
N PRO A 124 -4.99 -9.79 13.02
CA PRO A 124 -6.09 -9.52 13.94
C PRO A 124 -7.42 -9.27 13.23
N VAL A 125 -8.52 -9.37 13.98
CA VAL A 125 -9.87 -9.08 13.50
C VAL A 125 -10.47 -7.96 14.36
N HIS A 126 -10.96 -6.91 13.69
CA HIS A 126 -11.69 -5.82 14.35
C HIS A 126 -13.19 -5.95 14.08
N PRO A 127 -14.08 -5.73 15.09
CA PRO A 127 -15.51 -5.97 14.94
C PRO A 127 -16.20 -5.14 13.85
N VAL A 128 -15.67 -3.94 13.56
CA VAL A 128 -16.21 -3.04 12.51
C VAL A 128 -15.40 -3.14 11.21
N LEU A 129 -14.07 -3.15 11.30
CA LEU A 129 -13.17 -3.12 10.14
C LEU A 129 -12.90 -4.51 9.54
N GLY A 130 -13.29 -5.58 10.24
CA GLY A 130 -13.01 -6.94 9.80
C GLY A 130 -11.54 -7.35 9.99
N LYS A 131 -11.09 -8.32 9.23
CA LYS A 131 -9.73 -8.88 9.33
C LYS A 131 -8.69 -7.92 8.72
N GLY A 132 -7.54 -7.79 9.37
CA GLY A 132 -6.36 -7.17 8.77
C GLY A 132 -5.89 -7.95 7.53
N ILE A 133 -5.19 -7.32 6.63
CA ILE A 133 -4.74 -7.93 5.37
C ILE A 133 -3.22 -7.90 5.31
N LEU A 134 -2.62 -8.99 4.88
CA LEU A 134 -1.20 -9.08 4.50
C LEU A 134 -1.15 -9.84 3.19
N VAL A 135 -0.76 -9.18 2.12
CA VAL A 135 -0.76 -9.77 0.77
C VAL A 135 0.50 -9.38 0.01
N LEU A 136 1.12 -10.36 -0.66
CA LEU A 136 2.23 -10.12 -1.59
C LEU A 136 1.71 -9.36 -2.81
N THR A 137 2.29 -8.21 -3.09
CA THR A 137 1.90 -7.34 -4.22
C THR A 137 2.97 -7.24 -5.29
N ASP A 138 4.24 -7.45 -4.95
CA ASP A 138 5.34 -7.40 -5.92
C ASP A 138 6.52 -8.28 -5.49
N ILE A 139 7.23 -8.79 -6.48
CA ILE A 139 8.49 -9.52 -6.29
C ILE A 139 9.44 -9.22 -7.45
N LYS A 140 10.69 -8.90 -7.12
CA LYS A 140 11.72 -8.58 -8.09
C LYS A 140 13.05 -9.17 -7.68
N SER A 141 13.73 -9.82 -8.64
CA SER A 141 15.10 -10.30 -8.44
C SER A 141 16.14 -9.37 -9.08
N SER A 142 17.39 -9.53 -8.69
CA SER A 142 18.53 -8.85 -9.31
C SER A 142 19.68 -9.87 -9.50
N PRO A 143 20.41 -9.76 -10.63
CA PRO A 143 20.18 -8.89 -11.78
C PRO A 143 18.90 -9.24 -12.55
N TYR A 144 18.29 -8.23 -13.21
CA TYR A 144 17.16 -8.44 -14.12
C TYR A 144 17.37 -7.64 -15.42
N PRO A 145 17.28 -8.29 -16.59
CA PRO A 145 17.19 -9.74 -16.83
C PRO A 145 18.44 -10.46 -16.35
N GLY A 146 18.24 -11.62 -15.72
CA GLY A 146 19.30 -12.37 -15.03
C GLY A 146 20.05 -13.37 -15.87
N ALA A 147 20.18 -13.20 -17.19
CA ALA A 147 20.77 -14.20 -18.11
C ALA A 147 21.83 -15.09 -17.44
N SER A 148 22.07 -16.24 -17.58
CA SER A 148 23.10 -17.19 -17.10
C SER A 148 23.72 -16.92 -15.69
N VAL A 149 23.03 -16.20 -14.81
CA VAL A 149 23.51 -15.86 -13.46
C VAL A 149 22.52 -16.33 -12.39
N VAL A 150 23.04 -16.94 -11.32
CA VAL A 150 22.26 -17.21 -10.10
C VAL A 150 21.97 -15.87 -9.42
N PRO A 151 20.69 -15.47 -9.22
CA PRO A 151 20.36 -14.17 -8.63
C PRO A 151 20.81 -14.11 -7.16
N ASP A 152 21.51 -13.04 -6.81
CA ASP A 152 22.06 -12.80 -5.49
C ASP A 152 21.22 -11.84 -4.63
N TYR A 153 20.13 -11.32 -5.19
CA TYR A 153 19.19 -10.46 -4.48
C TYR A 153 17.75 -10.73 -4.94
N CYS A 154 16.82 -10.70 -3.99
CA CYS A 154 15.39 -10.71 -4.28
C CYS A 154 14.66 -9.84 -3.26
N LYS A 155 13.75 -9.00 -3.75
CA LYS A 155 12.88 -8.13 -2.96
C LYS A 155 11.43 -8.54 -3.18
N ALA A 156 10.67 -8.68 -2.10
CA ALA A 156 9.23 -8.87 -2.12
C ALA A 156 8.56 -7.74 -1.32
N THR A 157 7.43 -7.24 -1.84
CA THR A 157 6.65 -6.20 -1.20
C THR A 157 5.27 -6.73 -0.82
N PHE A 158 4.85 -6.46 0.42
CA PHE A 158 3.56 -6.87 0.95
C PHE A 158 2.74 -5.64 1.30
N ASP A 159 1.50 -5.55 0.81
CA ASP A 159 0.51 -4.60 1.30
C ASP A 159 -0.07 -5.11 2.63
N ARG A 160 -0.02 -4.28 3.64
CA ARG A 160 -0.54 -4.55 4.98
C ARG A 160 -1.64 -3.54 5.31
N ARG A 161 -2.89 -4.03 5.45
CA ARG A 161 -3.99 -3.23 5.94
C ARG A 161 -4.09 -3.35 7.45
N LEU A 162 -3.85 -2.22 8.13
CA LEU A 162 -3.71 -2.11 9.58
C LEU A 162 -5.06 -1.95 10.27
N LEU A 163 -5.12 -2.41 11.51
CA LEU A 163 -6.28 -2.24 12.39
C LEU A 163 -5.94 -1.36 13.58
N VAL A 164 -6.96 -0.82 14.21
CA VAL A 164 -6.83 -0.01 15.42
C VAL A 164 -6.11 -0.79 16.52
N GLY A 165 -5.11 -0.17 17.13
CA GLY A 165 -4.29 -0.76 18.20
C GLY A 165 -3.03 -1.48 17.72
N GLU A 166 -2.82 -1.64 16.42
CA GLU A 166 -1.56 -2.13 15.88
C GLU A 166 -0.48 -1.03 15.88
N THR A 167 0.75 -1.43 16.19
CA THR A 167 1.93 -0.58 16.14
C THR A 167 2.91 -1.09 15.08
N LYS A 168 3.91 -0.29 14.73
CA LYS A 168 4.98 -0.73 13.81
C LYS A 168 5.63 -2.04 14.27
N GLU A 169 5.88 -2.15 15.56
CA GLU A 169 6.51 -3.32 16.18
C GLU A 169 5.57 -4.53 16.15
N SER A 170 4.30 -4.37 16.55
CA SER A 170 3.35 -5.47 16.60
C SER A 170 3.06 -6.08 15.23
N VAL A 171 3.14 -5.29 14.18
CA VAL A 171 2.93 -5.73 12.79
C VAL A 171 4.12 -6.53 12.25
N LEU A 172 5.36 -6.14 12.57
CA LEU A 172 6.55 -6.87 12.12
C LEU A 172 6.87 -8.10 12.97
N ALA A 173 6.51 -8.12 14.25
CA ALA A 173 6.89 -9.18 15.17
C ALA A 173 6.53 -10.61 14.69
N PRO A 174 5.34 -10.90 14.15
CA PRO A 174 5.03 -12.22 13.61
C PRO A 174 5.91 -12.61 12.42
N ILE A 175 6.25 -11.64 11.58
CA ILE A 175 7.12 -11.86 10.42
C ILE A 175 8.54 -12.13 10.89
N GLU A 176 9.08 -11.29 11.78
CA GLU A 176 10.41 -11.46 12.34
C GLU A 176 10.59 -12.81 13.01
N LYS A 177 9.59 -13.27 13.77
CA LYS A 177 9.59 -14.60 14.38
C LYS A 177 9.73 -15.72 13.32
N ILE A 178 8.98 -15.64 12.24
CA ILE A 178 9.09 -16.60 11.11
C ILE A 178 10.49 -16.56 10.51
N LEU A 179 11.04 -15.36 10.30
CA LEU A 179 12.39 -15.22 9.75
C LEU A 179 13.45 -15.78 10.67
N GLU A 180 13.30 -15.65 11.98
CA GLU A 180 14.18 -16.25 12.97
C GLU A 180 14.13 -17.78 12.96
N GLU A 181 12.94 -18.36 12.83
CA GLU A 181 12.77 -19.82 12.70
C GLU A 181 13.42 -20.33 11.42
N LEU A 182 13.19 -19.66 10.29
CA LEU A 182 13.80 -20.00 9.01
C LEU A 182 15.33 -19.89 9.02
N ARG A 183 15.91 -18.90 9.71
CA ARG A 183 17.36 -18.79 9.88
C ARG A 183 17.96 -19.95 10.70
N LYS A 184 17.20 -20.54 11.62
CA LYS A 184 17.64 -21.73 12.35
C LYS A 184 17.62 -22.99 11.48
N GLU A 185 16.67 -23.08 10.54
CA GLU A 185 16.53 -24.18 9.59
C GLU A 185 17.53 -24.09 8.42
N ASP A 186 17.91 -22.87 8.03
CA ASP A 186 18.76 -22.60 6.87
C ASP A 186 19.83 -21.54 7.24
N ALA A 187 21.04 -22.03 7.58
CA ALA A 187 22.15 -21.15 7.98
C ALA A 187 22.64 -20.21 6.86
N GLU A 188 22.30 -20.48 5.60
CA GLU A 188 22.61 -19.60 4.47
C GLU A 188 21.52 -18.54 4.22
N LEU A 189 20.44 -18.55 4.96
CA LEU A 189 19.37 -17.57 4.81
C LEU A 189 19.79 -16.19 5.35
N ASN A 190 20.16 -15.31 4.45
CA ASN A 190 20.34 -13.90 4.74
C ASN A 190 19.09 -13.14 4.31
N VAL A 191 18.29 -12.73 5.26
CA VAL A 191 16.98 -12.10 5.03
C VAL A 191 16.81 -10.89 5.94
N LYS A 192 16.14 -9.85 5.43
CA LYS A 192 15.82 -8.62 6.14
C LYS A 192 14.37 -8.26 5.90
N VAL A 193 13.70 -7.73 6.93
CA VAL A 193 12.38 -7.15 6.84
C VAL A 193 12.43 -5.69 7.28
N SER A 194 11.66 -4.84 6.61
CA SER A 194 11.54 -3.43 6.94
C SER A 194 10.21 -2.89 6.42
N TYR A 195 9.82 -1.70 6.85
CA TYR A 195 8.82 -0.92 6.16
C TYR A 195 9.41 -0.29 4.90
N ALA A 196 8.62 -0.18 3.84
CA ALA A 196 8.99 0.61 2.69
C ALA A 196 9.21 2.07 3.11
N LYS A 197 10.30 2.65 2.65
CA LYS A 197 10.56 4.08 2.82
C LYS A 197 9.94 4.80 1.64
N GLY A 198 8.74 5.35 1.80
CA GLY A 198 8.06 6.12 0.78
C GLY A 198 8.09 5.54 -0.63
N ASN A 199 7.40 6.09 -1.56
CA ASN A 199 7.60 5.73 -2.95
C ASN A 199 8.89 6.38 -3.47
N GLU A 200 9.86 5.57 -3.83
CA GLU A 200 11.16 6.02 -4.37
C GLU A 200 11.04 6.77 -5.71
N THR A 201 9.84 6.76 -6.31
CA THR A 201 9.58 7.41 -7.59
C THR A 201 8.25 8.16 -7.55
N CYS A 202 8.31 9.46 -7.34
CA CYS A 202 7.27 10.35 -7.82
C CYS A 202 7.63 10.86 -9.22
N TYR A 203 6.69 11.47 -9.92
CA TYR A 203 6.94 12.04 -11.26
C TYR A 203 8.02 13.13 -11.28
N THR A 204 8.34 13.71 -10.16
CA THR A 204 9.42 14.71 -10.01
C THR A 204 10.78 14.08 -9.73
N GLY A 205 10.85 12.78 -9.46
CA GLY A 205 12.06 12.08 -9.04
C GLY A 205 12.45 12.35 -7.58
N GLU A 206 11.64 13.06 -6.82
CA GLU A 206 11.87 13.29 -5.39
C GLU A 206 11.46 12.06 -4.59
N VAL A 207 12.25 11.73 -3.58
CA VAL A 207 11.90 10.70 -2.59
C VAL A 207 11.04 11.37 -1.52
N ILE A 208 9.78 10.96 -1.44
CA ILE A 208 8.87 11.42 -0.39
C ILE A 208 8.77 10.32 0.66
N GLU A 209 9.13 10.62 1.90
CA GLU A 209 8.91 9.71 3.01
C GLU A 209 7.41 9.57 3.24
N GLY A 210 6.89 8.36 2.97
CA GLY A 210 5.53 7.99 3.34
C GLY A 210 5.40 7.81 4.85
N GLU A 211 4.28 8.20 5.39
CA GLU A 211 3.90 7.86 6.77
C GLU A 211 3.20 6.52 6.83
#